data_652c4fc88d815028af42c607447055fb
#
_entry.id   652c4fc88d815028af42c607447055fb
#
_cell.length_a   1.000
_cell.length_b   1.000
_cell.length_c   1.000
_cell.angle_alpha   90.00
_cell.angle_beta   90.00
_cell.angle_gamma   90.00
#
_symmetry.space_group_name_H-M   'P 1'
#
loop_
_entity.id
_entity.type
_entity.pdbx_description
1 polymer ?
#
loop_
_entity_poly.entity_id
_entity_poly.type
_entity_poly.pdbx_seq_one_letter_code
_entity_poly.pdbx_strand_id
1 'polypeptide(L)'
;MTKKRYSAVGFVAAVAIAVSGLVVPSANAADEIVVWADESRGANLKKALAVKGDWVPGYTITVKAFSNFDALKDAFDKATDASGPDIVMGANDWVPTGGKSGKLAPVTLTAAQKARFTPGQLFDLTYKGKLYGVPVDVNNVAMIYNTNLVTTAPKTFGEMVAFYKANKASKSLKAGLCVAGGGMSWGAHSIFSALGADAYQFDSRDNIVYNRSFNGTTFGKNVRTYLLDGKKSNGFLPASDAGCKDNFLDGKVPFAIIGNWEWSDYVAKGFAMNLMPVPGVVANKPGKMFGSVSGALLTTYAAKHGVEAGAKSLLTNFFGSTAGQVLYQKYEGRPPAEKGAALDATVTEAQRGFGAAASLSSLPQIGAFLNNNAGGAPYWDSAPAYWTAVLVDGKDPVKEGNKLAAIWRANTSAGKADL
;
A
#
# COMPACT_ATOMS: atom_id res chain seq x y z
N MET A 1 42.63 -48.12 -79.38
CA MET A 1 43.22 -46.85 -79.80
C MET A 1 43.52 -45.99 -78.63
N THR A 2 44.76 -45.82 -78.31
CA THR A 2 45.41 -45.20 -77.18
C THR A 2 45.39 -43.67 -77.27
N LYS A 3 45.03 -42.95 -76.25
CA LYS A 3 45.41 -41.55 -76.08
C LYS A 3 45.94 -41.27 -74.66
N LYS A 4 47.16 -40.74 -74.72
CA LYS A 4 48.05 -40.44 -73.61
C LYS A 4 47.51 -39.29 -72.68
N ARG A 5 47.78 -39.45 -71.40
CA ARG A 5 47.66 -38.41 -70.36
C ARG A 5 48.91 -37.54 -70.40
N TYR A 6 48.74 -36.22 -70.25
CA TYR A 6 49.79 -35.30 -69.83
C TYR A 6 49.35 -34.70 -68.44
N SER A 7 50.21 -34.88 -67.47
CA SER A 7 50.12 -34.28 -66.19
C SER A 7 50.78 -32.90 -66.22
N ALA A 8 50.07 -31.85 -65.80
CA ALA A 8 50.68 -30.56 -65.50
C ALA A 8 50.70 -30.38 -63.98
N VAL A 9 51.87 -30.27 -63.41
CA VAL A 9 52.12 -29.95 -62.01
C VAL A 9 52.09 -28.43 -61.89
N GLY A 10 51.08 -27.90 -61.26
CA GLY A 10 51.01 -26.49 -60.92
C GLY A 10 51.36 -26.31 -59.44
N PHE A 11 52.45 -25.61 -59.17
CA PHE A 11 52.83 -25.14 -57.87
C PHE A 11 51.86 -24.02 -57.48
N VAL A 12 51.05 -24.23 -56.37
CA VAL A 12 50.26 -23.17 -55.71
C VAL A 12 51.03 -22.76 -54.48
N ALA A 13 51.56 -21.57 -54.48
CA ALA A 13 52.11 -20.94 -53.26
C ALA A 13 50.98 -20.51 -52.39
N ALA A 14 50.86 -21.14 -51.24
CA ALA A 14 49.87 -20.74 -50.20
C ALA A 14 50.41 -19.49 -49.48
N VAL A 15 49.78 -18.35 -49.71
CA VAL A 15 49.96 -17.15 -48.88
C VAL A 15 49.08 -17.32 -47.68
N ALA A 16 49.70 -17.60 -46.53
CA ALA A 16 49.00 -17.58 -45.25
C ALA A 16 48.75 -16.12 -44.82
N ILE A 17 47.55 -15.63 -45.02
CA ILE A 17 47.07 -14.38 -44.41
C ILE A 17 46.74 -14.71 -42.95
N ALA A 18 47.61 -14.30 -42.02
CA ALA A 18 47.29 -14.29 -40.60
C ALA A 18 46.21 -13.24 -40.36
N VAL A 19 44.96 -13.65 -40.31
CA VAL A 19 43.86 -12.83 -39.78
C VAL A 19 44.04 -12.84 -38.29
N SER A 20 44.71 -11.81 -37.74
CA SER A 20 44.65 -11.47 -36.34
C SER A 20 43.20 -11.09 -36.05
N GLY A 21 42.44 -12.07 -35.57
CA GLY A 21 41.08 -11.84 -35.07
C GLY A 21 41.17 -10.86 -33.90
N LEU A 22 40.79 -9.62 -34.18
CA LEU A 22 40.33 -8.71 -33.12
C LEU A 22 39.15 -9.41 -32.46
N VAL A 23 39.37 -10.01 -31.30
CA VAL A 23 38.31 -10.39 -30.37
C VAL A 23 37.73 -9.06 -29.90
N VAL A 24 36.72 -8.59 -30.61
CA VAL A 24 35.85 -7.53 -30.08
C VAL A 24 35.21 -8.17 -28.85
N PRO A 25 35.47 -7.67 -27.64
CA PRO A 25 34.76 -8.18 -26.48
C PRO A 25 33.27 -7.98 -26.79
N SER A 26 32.50 -9.09 -26.82
CA SER A 26 31.06 -9.03 -26.86
C SER A 26 30.68 -8.10 -25.69
N ALA A 27 30.05 -6.99 -26.02
CA ALA A 27 29.41 -6.20 -24.97
C ALA A 27 28.48 -7.19 -24.24
N ASN A 28 28.87 -7.64 -23.05
CA ASN A 28 27.99 -8.44 -22.20
C ASN A 28 26.68 -7.67 -22.11
N ALA A 29 25.57 -8.32 -22.47
CA ALA A 29 24.26 -7.75 -22.20
C ALA A 29 24.27 -7.37 -20.73
N ALA A 30 23.89 -6.12 -20.42
CA ALA A 30 23.82 -5.67 -19.05
C ALA A 30 22.87 -6.61 -18.28
N ASP A 31 23.25 -7.01 -17.08
CA ASP A 31 22.41 -7.83 -16.22
C ASP A 31 21.10 -7.11 -15.95
N GLU A 32 19.98 -7.81 -15.96
CA GLU A 32 18.64 -7.24 -15.81
C GLU A 32 18.14 -7.33 -14.38
N ILE A 33 17.74 -6.20 -13.80
CA ILE A 33 17.04 -6.12 -12.52
C ILE A 33 15.54 -5.98 -12.77
N VAL A 34 14.75 -6.96 -12.33
CA VAL A 34 13.29 -6.98 -12.52
C VAL A 34 12.59 -6.45 -11.27
N VAL A 35 11.83 -5.36 -11.44
CA VAL A 35 11.00 -4.74 -10.38
C VAL A 35 9.53 -5.01 -10.67
N TRP A 36 8.80 -5.57 -9.71
CA TRP A 36 7.34 -5.73 -9.81
C TRP A 36 6.62 -4.64 -9.04
N ALA A 37 5.57 -4.06 -9.66
CA ALA A 37 4.71 -3.05 -9.05
C ALA A 37 3.27 -3.19 -9.56
N ASP A 38 2.30 -2.59 -8.88
CA ASP A 38 0.93 -2.44 -9.40
C ASP A 38 0.89 -1.47 -10.59
N GLU A 39 -0.23 -1.41 -11.29
CA GLU A 39 -0.33 -0.69 -12.56
C GLU A 39 0.07 0.78 -12.45
N SER A 40 -0.47 1.51 -11.46
CA SER A 40 -0.17 2.94 -11.30
C SER A 40 1.29 3.16 -10.92
N ARG A 41 1.77 2.45 -9.92
CA ARG A 41 3.17 2.51 -9.48
C ARG A 41 4.13 2.05 -10.58
N GLY A 42 3.81 0.97 -11.28
CA GLY A 42 4.68 0.43 -12.34
C GLY A 42 4.85 1.39 -13.51
N ALA A 43 3.75 1.98 -13.98
CA ALA A 43 3.80 2.97 -15.06
C ALA A 43 4.60 4.22 -14.67
N ASN A 44 4.39 4.70 -13.45
CA ASN A 44 5.05 5.90 -12.94
C ASN A 44 6.52 5.66 -12.59
N LEU A 45 6.85 4.47 -12.08
CA LEU A 45 8.23 4.06 -11.82
C LEU A 45 9.05 3.99 -13.12
N LYS A 46 8.47 3.45 -14.21
CA LYS A 46 9.12 3.46 -15.55
C LYS A 46 9.50 4.88 -15.97
N LYS A 47 8.57 5.84 -15.84
CA LYS A 47 8.83 7.25 -16.19
C LYS A 47 9.94 7.83 -15.32
N ALA A 48 9.91 7.62 -14.01
CA ALA A 48 10.90 8.14 -13.08
C ALA A 48 12.31 7.58 -13.32
N LEU A 49 12.42 6.27 -13.55
CA LEU A 49 13.68 5.62 -13.84
C LEU A 49 14.30 6.10 -15.17
N ALA A 50 13.47 6.35 -16.18
CA ALA A 50 13.91 6.80 -17.49
C ALA A 50 14.52 8.23 -17.49
N VAL A 51 14.26 9.06 -16.50
CA VAL A 51 14.78 10.43 -16.43
C VAL A 51 16.30 10.48 -16.39
N LYS A 52 16.95 9.57 -15.66
CA LYS A 52 18.41 9.51 -15.54
C LYS A 52 19.00 8.37 -16.36
N GLY A 53 18.29 7.27 -16.52
CA GLY A 53 18.68 6.09 -17.30
C GLY A 53 19.76 5.20 -16.67
N ASP A 54 20.66 5.76 -15.87
CA ASP A 54 21.79 5.03 -15.25
C ASP A 54 21.77 5.16 -13.72
N TRP A 55 20.85 4.48 -13.09
CA TRP A 55 20.75 4.42 -11.62
C TRP A 55 21.67 3.36 -11.02
N VAL A 56 21.98 2.32 -11.78
CA VAL A 56 22.88 1.24 -11.40
C VAL A 56 23.75 0.88 -12.58
N PRO A 57 25.00 1.39 -12.64
CA PRO A 57 25.90 1.14 -13.77
C PRO A 57 26.09 -0.36 -14.02
N GLY A 58 26.02 -0.76 -15.29
CA GLY A 58 26.17 -2.14 -15.71
C GLY A 58 24.89 -3.01 -15.59
N TYR A 59 23.75 -2.40 -15.20
CA TYR A 59 22.48 -3.11 -15.12
C TYR A 59 21.40 -2.41 -15.95
N THR A 60 20.51 -3.19 -16.54
CA THR A 60 19.22 -2.70 -17.05
C THR A 60 18.14 -2.89 -15.97
N ILE A 61 17.14 -1.99 -15.95
CA ILE A 61 16.05 -2.06 -14.97
C ILE A 61 14.74 -2.24 -15.73
N THR A 62 14.09 -3.38 -15.53
CA THR A 62 12.78 -3.68 -16.11
C THR A 62 11.71 -3.62 -15.04
N VAL A 63 10.63 -2.89 -15.31
CA VAL A 63 9.48 -2.81 -14.42
C VAL A 63 8.32 -3.60 -15.01
N LYS A 64 7.86 -4.63 -14.31
CA LYS A 64 6.63 -5.37 -14.63
C LYS A 64 5.48 -4.80 -13.82
N ALA A 65 4.50 -4.24 -14.53
CA ALA A 65 3.28 -3.71 -13.92
C ALA A 65 2.18 -4.77 -13.92
N PHE A 66 1.44 -4.85 -12.81
CA PHE A 66 0.27 -5.71 -12.64
C PHE A 66 -1.01 -4.86 -12.65
N SER A 67 -2.13 -5.43 -13.04
CA SER A 67 -3.39 -4.71 -13.23
C SER A 67 -3.92 -3.98 -11.98
N ASN A 68 -3.55 -4.45 -10.81
CA ASN A 68 -3.86 -3.84 -9.52
C ASN A 68 -2.97 -4.43 -8.41
N PHE A 69 -3.13 -3.92 -7.20
CA PHE A 69 -2.34 -4.34 -6.04
C PHE A 69 -2.58 -5.79 -5.63
N ASP A 70 -3.82 -6.28 -5.73
CA ASP A 70 -4.15 -7.68 -5.39
C ASP A 70 -3.55 -8.65 -6.40
N ALA A 71 -3.60 -8.33 -7.69
CA ALA A 71 -2.94 -9.13 -8.73
C ALA A 71 -1.41 -9.19 -8.56
N LEU A 72 -0.79 -8.10 -8.11
CA LEU A 72 0.64 -8.08 -7.75
C LEU A 72 0.91 -9.01 -6.56
N LYS A 73 0.08 -8.93 -5.51
CA LYS A 73 0.21 -9.79 -4.32
C LYS A 73 0.07 -11.26 -4.67
N ASP A 74 -0.97 -11.61 -5.42
CA ASP A 74 -1.22 -12.98 -5.88
C ASP A 74 -0.07 -13.53 -6.72
N ALA A 75 0.47 -12.72 -7.63
CA ALA A 75 1.62 -13.11 -8.45
C ALA A 75 2.86 -13.32 -7.58
N PHE A 76 3.12 -12.43 -6.61
CA PHE A 76 4.26 -12.56 -5.71
C PHE A 76 4.13 -13.79 -4.80
N ASP A 77 2.93 -14.10 -4.33
CA ASP A 77 2.68 -15.31 -3.53
C ASP A 77 2.92 -16.60 -4.33
N LYS A 78 2.73 -16.57 -5.64
CA LYS A 78 2.97 -17.70 -6.57
C LYS A 78 4.34 -17.69 -7.21
N ALA A 79 5.16 -16.65 -6.97
CA ALA A 79 6.48 -16.50 -7.57
C ALA A 79 7.43 -17.64 -7.20
N THR A 80 8.27 -18.01 -8.15
CA THR A 80 9.29 -19.05 -8.06
C THR A 80 10.68 -18.47 -8.36
N ASP A 81 11.74 -19.25 -8.15
CA ASP A 81 13.11 -18.85 -8.46
C ASP A 81 13.30 -18.37 -9.92
N ALA A 82 12.55 -18.96 -10.86
CA ALA A 82 12.65 -18.62 -12.29
C ALA A 82 11.75 -17.45 -12.73
N SER A 83 10.73 -17.09 -11.94
CA SER A 83 9.71 -16.13 -12.35
C SER A 83 9.54 -14.95 -11.41
N GLY A 84 10.17 -14.99 -10.24
CA GLY A 84 10.04 -13.95 -9.22
C GLY A 84 10.76 -12.65 -9.60
N PRO A 85 10.41 -11.52 -8.99
CA PRO A 85 11.11 -10.25 -9.17
C PRO A 85 12.36 -10.18 -8.31
N ASP A 86 13.29 -9.31 -8.63
CA ASP A 86 14.44 -8.98 -7.77
C ASP A 86 14.06 -8.00 -6.68
N ILE A 87 13.13 -7.10 -7.00
CA ILE A 87 12.51 -6.15 -6.08
C ILE A 87 11.00 -6.17 -6.29
N VAL A 88 10.23 -6.15 -5.21
CA VAL A 88 8.77 -5.97 -5.28
C VAL A 88 8.35 -4.70 -4.53
N MET A 89 7.52 -3.87 -5.17
CA MET A 89 6.88 -2.72 -4.55
C MET A 89 5.66 -3.22 -3.77
N GLY A 90 5.83 -3.45 -2.47
CA GLY A 90 4.81 -4.07 -1.63
C GLY A 90 4.44 -3.26 -0.40
N ALA A 91 3.30 -3.58 0.21
CA ALA A 91 2.93 -3.02 1.49
C ALA A 91 3.78 -3.59 2.63
N ASN A 92 3.92 -2.83 3.69
CA ASN A 92 4.70 -3.21 4.87
C ASN A 92 4.19 -4.51 5.53
N ASP A 93 2.90 -4.79 5.49
CA ASP A 93 2.32 -6.00 6.07
C ASP A 93 2.66 -7.30 5.30
N TRP A 94 3.28 -7.20 4.11
CA TRP A 94 3.84 -8.37 3.41
C TRP A 94 5.16 -8.84 4.01
N VAL A 95 5.86 -7.97 4.78
CA VAL A 95 7.20 -8.27 5.30
C VAL A 95 7.22 -9.46 6.25
N PRO A 96 6.31 -9.60 7.24
CA PRO A 96 6.33 -10.78 8.12
C PRO A 96 6.11 -12.10 7.36
N THR A 97 5.13 -12.14 6.45
CA THR A 97 4.85 -13.34 5.65
C THR A 97 5.95 -13.65 4.64
N GLY A 98 6.48 -12.64 3.96
CA GLY A 98 7.57 -12.79 3.00
C GLY A 98 8.90 -13.17 3.66
N GLY A 99 9.21 -12.60 4.82
CA GLY A 99 10.38 -12.96 5.61
C GLY A 99 10.29 -14.38 6.19
N LYS A 100 9.10 -14.78 6.67
CA LYS A 100 8.85 -16.13 7.20
C LYS A 100 8.89 -17.21 6.12
N SER A 101 8.35 -16.92 4.93
CA SER A 101 8.39 -17.85 3.79
C SER A 101 9.73 -17.90 3.05
N GLY A 102 10.68 -17.02 3.40
CA GLY A 102 11.97 -16.94 2.72
C GLY A 102 11.92 -16.32 1.32
N LYS A 103 10.82 -15.65 0.94
CA LYS A 103 10.71 -14.94 -0.34
C LYS A 103 11.37 -13.57 -0.32
N LEU A 104 11.42 -12.93 0.84
CA LEU A 104 12.12 -11.66 1.03
C LEU A 104 13.51 -11.87 1.62
N ALA A 105 14.46 -11.08 1.17
CA ALA A 105 15.85 -11.06 1.65
C ALA A 105 16.10 -9.82 2.53
N PRO A 106 16.88 -9.94 3.61
CA PRO A 106 17.20 -8.80 4.46
C PRO A 106 18.10 -7.79 3.76
N VAL A 107 17.88 -6.51 4.07
CA VAL A 107 18.64 -5.36 3.58
C VAL A 107 19.41 -4.73 4.72
N THR A 108 20.66 -4.35 4.47
CA THR A 108 21.47 -3.60 5.43
C THR A 108 21.60 -2.16 4.93
N LEU A 109 21.12 -1.21 5.73
CA LEU A 109 21.31 0.22 5.52
C LEU A 109 22.34 0.76 6.51
N THR A 110 23.20 1.68 6.06
CA THR A 110 24.10 2.44 6.92
C THR A 110 23.31 3.34 7.88
N ALA A 111 23.94 3.83 8.94
CA ALA A 111 23.31 4.78 9.86
C ALA A 111 22.81 6.03 9.14
N ALA A 112 23.59 6.57 8.19
CA ALA A 112 23.21 7.73 7.39
C ALA A 112 22.00 7.46 6.49
N GLN A 113 21.89 6.27 5.90
CA GLN A 113 20.73 5.88 5.10
C GLN A 113 19.49 5.70 5.98
N LYS A 114 19.61 5.05 7.15
CA LYS A 114 18.52 4.91 8.11
C LYS A 114 18.01 6.25 8.62
N ALA A 115 18.90 7.24 8.84
CA ALA A 115 18.54 8.57 9.34
C ALA A 115 17.62 9.35 8.36
N ARG A 116 17.55 8.95 7.09
CA ARG A 116 16.65 9.53 6.09
C ARG A 116 15.19 9.21 6.31
N PHE A 117 14.89 8.18 7.11
CA PHE A 117 13.54 7.71 7.39
C PHE A 117 13.18 7.90 8.87
N THR A 118 11.89 7.84 9.20
CA THR A 118 11.48 7.79 10.61
C THR A 118 11.70 6.39 11.18
N PRO A 119 11.89 6.25 12.50
CA PRO A 119 11.98 4.92 13.14
C PRO A 119 10.76 4.04 12.85
N GLY A 120 9.54 4.62 12.82
CA GLY A 120 8.31 3.90 12.52
C GLY A 120 8.30 3.33 11.10
N GLN A 121 8.71 4.12 10.08
CA GLN A 121 8.79 3.64 8.70
C GLN A 121 9.77 2.48 8.52
N LEU A 122 10.92 2.51 9.23
CA LEU A 122 11.86 1.39 9.22
C LEU A 122 11.32 0.19 9.99
N PHE A 123 10.63 0.41 11.12
CA PHE A 123 9.96 -0.65 11.86
C PHE A 123 8.91 -1.37 11.02
N ASP A 124 8.13 -0.64 10.24
CA ASP A 124 7.10 -1.19 9.35
C ASP A 124 7.67 -2.21 8.33
N LEU A 125 8.93 -2.04 7.91
CA LEU A 125 9.61 -2.97 7.00
C LEU A 125 10.56 -3.95 7.70
N THR A 126 10.41 -4.10 9.03
CA THR A 126 11.26 -4.98 9.85
C THR A 126 10.47 -6.21 10.31
N TYR A 127 11.10 -7.37 10.22
CA TYR A 127 10.60 -8.63 10.76
C TYR A 127 11.73 -9.35 11.51
N LYS A 128 11.48 -9.74 12.79
CA LYS A 128 12.49 -10.36 13.67
C LYS A 128 13.83 -9.62 13.68
N GLY A 129 13.76 -8.30 13.81
CA GLY A 129 14.94 -7.43 13.90
C GLY A 129 15.70 -7.22 12.59
N LYS A 130 15.25 -7.76 11.46
CA LYS A 130 15.88 -7.60 10.14
C LYS A 130 15.00 -6.72 9.26
N LEU A 131 15.63 -5.73 8.59
CA LEU A 131 14.97 -4.87 7.60
C LEU A 131 14.93 -5.61 6.26
N TYR A 132 13.80 -5.54 5.52
CA TYR A 132 13.59 -6.27 4.26
C TYR A 132 13.42 -5.37 3.04
N GLY A 133 13.49 -4.06 3.20
CA GLY A 133 13.35 -3.13 2.08
C GLY A 133 13.63 -1.70 2.50
N VAL A 134 13.33 -0.78 1.59
CA VAL A 134 13.46 0.66 1.78
C VAL A 134 12.08 1.30 1.70
N PRO A 135 11.68 2.16 2.66
CA PRO A 135 10.42 2.89 2.58
C PRO A 135 10.39 3.81 1.35
N VAL A 136 9.32 3.78 0.57
CA VAL A 136 9.22 4.56 -0.69
C VAL A 136 8.15 5.63 -0.60
N ASP A 137 6.94 5.27 -0.25
CA ASP A 137 5.83 6.19 -0.10
C ASP A 137 5.04 5.92 1.19
N VAL A 138 4.37 6.96 1.67
CA VAL A 138 3.46 6.87 2.82
C VAL A 138 2.05 6.70 2.28
N ASN A 139 1.33 5.72 2.80
CA ASN A 139 -0.05 5.45 2.46
C ASN A 139 -0.97 5.71 3.65
N ASN A 140 -2.03 6.45 3.40
CA ASN A 140 -3.10 6.65 4.35
C ASN A 140 -4.39 7.01 3.61
N VAL A 141 -5.49 6.88 4.32
CA VAL A 141 -6.79 7.42 3.92
C VAL A 141 -7.09 8.68 4.72
N ALA A 142 -7.99 9.50 4.18
CA ALA A 142 -8.61 10.58 4.92
C ALA A 142 -10.08 10.67 4.51
N MET A 143 -10.91 11.27 5.36
CA MET A 143 -12.26 11.62 4.96
C MET A 143 -12.24 12.96 4.23
N ILE A 144 -12.93 13.03 3.11
CA ILE A 144 -13.27 14.26 2.42
C ILE A 144 -14.78 14.53 2.59
N TYR A 145 -15.15 15.80 2.60
CA TYR A 145 -16.55 16.19 2.53
C TYR A 145 -16.79 17.23 1.44
N ASN A 146 -17.96 17.12 0.81
CA ASN A 146 -18.41 18.01 -0.25
C ASN A 146 -18.87 19.35 0.37
N THR A 147 -18.11 20.42 0.15
CA THR A 147 -18.40 21.75 0.73
C THR A 147 -19.63 22.41 0.14
N ASN A 148 -20.12 21.99 -1.03
CA ASN A 148 -21.40 22.45 -1.59
C ASN A 148 -22.60 21.83 -0.86
N LEU A 149 -22.41 20.70 -0.19
CA LEU A 149 -23.46 20.04 0.59
C LEU A 149 -23.35 20.34 2.07
N VAL A 150 -22.12 20.34 2.60
CA VAL A 150 -21.79 20.42 4.04
C VAL A 150 -21.02 21.72 4.27
N THR A 151 -21.71 22.75 4.75
CA THR A 151 -21.11 24.07 5.01
C THR A 151 -20.32 24.15 6.30
N THR A 152 -20.59 23.24 7.24
CA THR A 152 -19.90 23.16 8.53
C THR A 152 -19.41 21.74 8.76
N ALA A 153 -18.11 21.57 8.96
CA ALA A 153 -17.50 20.26 9.21
C ALA A 153 -18.09 19.63 10.50
N PRO A 154 -18.57 18.39 10.45
CA PRO A 154 -19.10 17.70 11.64
C PRO A 154 -18.00 17.42 12.66
N LYS A 155 -18.31 17.57 13.95
CA LYS A 155 -17.39 17.35 15.07
C LYS A 155 -17.51 15.95 15.65
N THR A 156 -18.63 15.28 15.38
CA THR A 156 -18.91 13.94 15.88
C THR A 156 -19.50 13.05 14.77
N PHE A 157 -19.36 11.73 14.96
CA PHE A 157 -19.99 10.76 14.06
C PHE A 157 -21.53 10.92 14.04
N GLY A 158 -22.11 11.26 15.19
CA GLY A 158 -23.55 11.54 15.31
C GLY A 158 -23.99 12.73 14.45
N GLU A 159 -23.19 13.80 14.36
CA GLU A 159 -23.50 14.96 13.50
C GLU A 159 -23.50 14.61 12.02
N MET A 160 -22.56 13.73 11.56
CA MET A 160 -22.58 13.23 10.17
C MET A 160 -23.88 12.47 9.87
N VAL A 161 -24.27 11.56 10.77
CA VAL A 161 -25.50 10.78 10.62
C VAL A 161 -26.74 11.68 10.65
N ALA A 162 -26.78 12.67 11.55
CA ALA A 162 -27.87 13.64 11.64
C ALA A 162 -27.98 14.48 10.35
N PHE A 163 -26.84 14.94 9.80
CA PHE A 163 -26.81 15.65 8.53
C PHE A 163 -27.42 14.80 7.41
N TYR A 164 -27.00 13.54 7.29
CA TYR A 164 -27.56 12.64 6.27
C TYR A 164 -29.06 12.44 6.44
N LYS A 165 -29.53 12.13 7.64
CA LYS A 165 -30.97 11.92 7.90
C LYS A 165 -31.81 13.15 7.56
N ALA A 166 -31.33 14.35 7.89
CA ALA A 166 -32.03 15.61 7.60
C ALA A 166 -32.06 15.97 6.11
N ASN A 167 -31.04 15.56 5.33
CA ASN A 167 -30.86 15.98 3.94
C ASN A 167 -31.11 14.88 2.91
N LYS A 168 -31.28 13.62 3.35
CA LYS A 168 -31.38 12.44 2.48
C LYS A 168 -32.43 12.63 1.36
N ALA A 169 -33.64 13.04 1.70
CA ALA A 169 -34.71 13.21 0.74
C ALA A 169 -34.53 14.48 -0.09
N SER A 170 -34.33 15.64 0.54
CA SER A 170 -34.26 16.94 -0.14
C SER A 170 -33.09 17.07 -1.10
N LYS A 171 -31.96 16.40 -0.81
CA LYS A 171 -30.77 16.39 -1.66
C LYS A 171 -30.61 15.09 -2.46
N SER A 172 -31.58 14.16 -2.39
CA SER A 172 -31.54 12.86 -3.08
C SER A 172 -30.24 12.08 -2.82
N LEU A 173 -29.78 12.06 -1.55
CA LEU A 173 -28.55 11.39 -1.18
C LEU A 173 -28.72 9.87 -1.23
N LYS A 174 -27.77 9.17 -1.86
CA LYS A 174 -27.74 7.69 -1.93
C LYS A 174 -27.16 7.06 -0.67
N ALA A 175 -26.15 7.71 -0.05
CA ALA A 175 -25.54 7.31 1.22
C ALA A 175 -25.05 8.56 1.97
N GLY A 176 -24.76 8.43 3.25
CA GLY A 176 -24.16 9.49 4.06
C GLY A 176 -22.65 9.51 3.98
N LEU A 177 -22.05 8.34 4.10
CA LEU A 177 -20.61 8.12 4.05
C LEU A 177 -20.32 6.91 3.17
N CYS A 178 -19.32 6.99 2.30
CA CYS A 178 -18.84 5.85 1.55
C CYS A 178 -17.32 5.70 1.64
N VAL A 179 -16.80 4.53 1.31
CA VAL A 179 -15.38 4.22 1.32
C VAL A 179 -14.93 3.93 -0.10
N ALA A 180 -14.11 4.81 -0.69
CA ALA A 180 -13.50 4.62 -2.00
C ALA A 180 -12.08 4.03 -1.85
N GLY A 181 -11.28 4.59 -0.95
CA GLY A 181 -9.89 4.18 -0.75
C GLY A 181 -9.74 2.99 0.19
N GLY A 182 -9.12 1.92 -0.27
CA GLY A 182 -8.74 0.76 0.56
C GLY A 182 -9.87 -0.14 1.04
N GLY A 183 -11.09 0.04 0.50
CA GLY A 183 -12.23 -0.85 0.73
C GLY A 183 -12.75 -0.90 2.17
N MET A 184 -13.67 -1.85 2.40
CA MET A 184 -14.38 -2.02 3.68
C MET A 184 -13.53 -2.70 4.80
N SER A 185 -12.25 -2.90 4.57
CA SER A 185 -11.26 -3.32 5.57
C SER A 185 -10.30 -2.19 5.90
N TRP A 186 -9.33 -1.92 5.02
CA TRP A 186 -8.27 -0.94 5.27
C TRP A 186 -8.81 0.50 5.37
N GLY A 187 -9.58 0.94 4.38
CA GLY A 187 -10.18 2.28 4.36
C GLY A 187 -11.22 2.46 5.46
N ALA A 188 -12.07 1.46 5.70
CA ALA A 188 -13.11 1.51 6.71
C ALA A 188 -12.59 1.36 8.16
N HIS A 189 -11.27 1.10 8.38
CA HIS A 189 -10.75 1.01 9.74
C HIS A 189 -11.04 2.27 10.57
N SER A 190 -10.96 3.43 9.95
CA SER A 190 -11.30 4.70 10.61
C SER A 190 -12.75 4.77 11.10
N ILE A 191 -13.68 4.06 10.43
CA ILE A 191 -15.09 3.94 10.88
C ILE A 191 -15.18 2.97 12.06
N PHE A 192 -14.49 1.81 11.98
CA PHE A 192 -14.40 0.89 13.11
C PHE A 192 -13.90 1.61 14.36
N SER A 193 -12.78 2.32 14.24
CA SER A 193 -12.15 3.06 15.31
C SER A 193 -13.02 4.20 15.83
N ALA A 194 -13.65 4.99 14.94
CA ALA A 194 -14.59 6.05 15.31
C ALA A 194 -15.75 5.54 16.17
N LEU A 195 -16.20 4.31 15.92
CA LEU A 195 -17.27 3.64 16.67
C LEU A 195 -16.76 2.83 17.87
N GLY A 196 -15.45 2.78 18.09
CA GLY A 196 -14.82 2.18 19.29
C GLY A 196 -14.17 0.82 19.07
N ALA A 197 -13.78 0.46 17.83
CA ALA A 197 -13.12 -0.80 17.50
C ALA A 197 -11.78 -0.58 16.81
N ASP A 198 -10.71 -0.40 17.57
CA ASP A 198 -9.34 -0.46 17.03
C ASP A 198 -8.91 -1.92 16.82
N ALA A 199 -8.17 -2.20 15.74
CA ALA A 199 -7.72 -3.55 15.39
C ALA A 199 -6.86 -4.20 16.50
N TYR A 200 -6.12 -3.39 17.25
CA TYR A 200 -5.36 -3.76 18.45
C TYR A 200 -5.21 -2.54 19.38
N GLN A 201 -4.81 -2.79 20.61
CA GLN A 201 -4.84 -1.80 21.67
C GLN A 201 -3.45 -1.41 22.12
N PHE A 202 -3.31 -0.16 22.59
CA PHE A 202 -2.13 0.34 23.29
C PHE A 202 -2.46 0.66 24.75
N ASP A 203 -1.47 0.54 25.61
CA ASP A 203 -1.54 1.05 26.97
C ASP A 203 -1.25 2.57 27.02
N SER A 204 -1.26 3.15 28.21
CA SER A 204 -0.98 4.58 28.42
C SER A 204 0.46 5.01 28.17
N ARG A 205 1.36 4.06 27.84
CA ARG A 205 2.76 4.27 27.47
C ARG A 205 3.01 3.92 26.00
N ASP A 206 1.96 3.82 25.20
CA ASP A 206 2.00 3.44 23.80
C ASP A 206 2.60 2.04 23.52
N ASN A 207 2.59 1.14 24.51
CA ASN A 207 2.95 -0.25 24.27
C ASN A 207 1.75 -1.06 23.80
N ILE A 208 1.98 -2.00 22.89
CA ILE A 208 0.94 -2.89 22.38
C ILE A 208 0.46 -3.84 23.48
N VAL A 209 -0.85 -3.95 23.63
CA VAL A 209 -1.49 -4.85 24.58
C VAL A 209 -1.98 -6.10 23.87
N TYR A 210 -1.24 -7.17 23.94
CA TYR A 210 -1.45 -8.38 23.13
C TYR A 210 -2.69 -9.21 23.51
N ASN A 211 -3.12 -9.17 24.75
CA ASN A 211 -4.22 -10.00 25.29
C ASN A 211 -5.57 -9.26 25.41
N ARG A 212 -5.68 -8.08 24.83
CA ARG A 212 -6.88 -7.25 24.85
C ARG A 212 -7.35 -6.95 23.42
N SER A 213 -8.63 -6.64 23.32
CA SER A 213 -9.27 -6.09 22.15
C SER A 213 -10.21 -4.97 22.56
N PHE A 214 -10.85 -4.35 21.59
CA PHE A 214 -11.91 -3.38 21.84
C PHE A 214 -13.10 -4.02 22.57
N ASN A 215 -13.95 -3.19 23.18
CA ASN A 215 -15.20 -3.65 23.81
C ASN A 215 -16.27 -3.86 22.72
N GLY A 216 -16.47 -5.11 22.31
CA GLY A 216 -17.40 -5.48 21.23
C GLY A 216 -18.86 -5.11 21.57
N THR A 217 -19.25 -5.09 22.85
CA THR A 217 -20.60 -4.64 23.28
C THR A 217 -20.78 -3.15 23.06
N THR A 218 -19.82 -2.32 23.47
CA THR A 218 -19.87 -0.86 23.28
C THR A 218 -19.83 -0.53 21.79
N PHE A 219 -18.94 -1.13 21.04
CA PHE A 219 -18.86 -0.96 19.59
C PHE A 219 -20.19 -1.34 18.90
N GLY A 220 -20.74 -2.52 19.21
CA GLY A 220 -22.01 -2.96 18.63
C GLY A 220 -23.19 -2.06 18.99
N LYS A 221 -23.21 -1.48 20.20
CA LYS A 221 -24.21 -0.47 20.58
C LYS A 221 -24.06 0.80 19.76
N ASN A 222 -22.84 1.29 19.53
CA ASN A 222 -22.58 2.45 18.67
C ASN A 222 -23.00 2.19 17.22
N VAL A 223 -22.67 1.02 16.66
CA VAL A 223 -23.14 0.61 15.33
C VAL A 223 -24.67 0.62 15.26
N ARG A 224 -25.34 0.04 16.25
CA ARG A 224 -26.81 0.05 16.32
C ARG A 224 -27.37 1.47 16.35
N THR A 225 -26.80 2.36 17.13
CA THR A 225 -27.27 3.75 17.31
C THR A 225 -27.10 4.56 16.02
N TYR A 226 -25.96 4.44 15.36
CA TYR A 226 -25.61 5.34 14.26
C TYR A 226 -25.88 4.77 12.87
N LEU A 227 -25.86 3.45 12.69
CA LEU A 227 -25.92 2.83 11.36
C LEU A 227 -27.20 2.03 11.10
N LEU A 228 -28.02 1.80 12.11
CA LEU A 228 -29.24 0.98 11.96
C LEU A 228 -30.51 1.76 12.31
N ASP A 229 -31.60 1.38 11.65
CA ASP A 229 -33.00 1.66 12.03
C ASP A 229 -33.65 0.29 12.32
N GLY A 230 -33.77 -0.05 13.62
CA GLY A 230 -34.13 -1.40 14.07
C GLY A 230 -33.03 -2.42 13.71
N LYS A 231 -33.35 -3.38 12.83
CA LYS A 231 -32.42 -4.41 12.35
C LYS A 231 -31.85 -4.12 10.96
N LYS A 232 -32.30 -3.06 10.31
CA LYS A 232 -31.91 -2.72 8.94
C LYS A 232 -30.89 -1.57 8.94
N SER A 233 -30.01 -1.55 7.95
CA SER A 233 -29.16 -0.40 7.69
C SER A 233 -30.02 0.85 7.46
N ASN A 234 -29.65 1.97 8.08
CA ASN A 234 -30.30 3.26 7.84
C ASN A 234 -29.82 3.93 6.53
N GLY A 235 -28.93 3.27 5.79
CA GLY A 235 -28.39 3.77 4.52
C GLY A 235 -27.27 4.79 4.64
N PHE A 236 -26.82 5.10 5.88
CA PHE A 236 -25.70 6.04 6.07
C PHE A 236 -24.38 5.48 5.53
N LEU A 237 -24.06 4.24 5.84
CA LEU A 237 -22.88 3.52 5.36
C LEU A 237 -23.33 2.32 4.53
N PRO A 238 -22.99 2.24 3.24
CA PRO A 238 -23.16 1.02 2.46
C PRO A 238 -22.16 -0.05 2.89
N ALA A 239 -22.53 -1.33 2.71
CA ALA A 239 -21.67 -2.46 3.06
C ALA A 239 -20.52 -2.70 2.06
N SER A 240 -20.49 -1.99 0.94
CA SER A 240 -19.45 -2.05 -0.08
C SER A 240 -19.10 -0.66 -0.55
N ASP A 241 -17.94 -0.53 -1.19
CA ASP A 241 -17.43 0.70 -1.79
C ASP A 241 -17.89 0.95 -3.24
N ALA A 242 -18.73 0.05 -3.79
CA ALA A 242 -19.19 0.12 -5.17
C ALA A 242 -19.83 1.48 -5.51
N GLY A 243 -19.25 2.18 -6.49
CA GLY A 243 -19.72 3.47 -6.98
C GLY A 243 -19.52 4.63 -5.99
N CYS A 244 -18.69 4.50 -4.95
CA CYS A 244 -18.45 5.57 -3.99
C CYS A 244 -17.93 6.84 -4.65
N LYS A 245 -16.88 6.74 -5.46
CA LYS A 245 -16.25 7.87 -6.15
C LYS A 245 -17.24 8.63 -7.01
N ASP A 246 -17.97 7.93 -7.88
CA ASP A 246 -18.93 8.56 -8.79
C ASP A 246 -20.09 9.21 -8.02
N ASN A 247 -20.62 8.51 -7.02
CA ASN A 247 -21.71 9.06 -6.19
C ASN A 247 -21.28 10.30 -5.39
N PHE A 248 -20.02 10.36 -4.93
CA PHE A 248 -19.48 11.55 -4.27
C PHE A 248 -19.33 12.71 -5.25
N LEU A 249 -18.76 12.47 -6.43
CA LEU A 249 -18.58 13.47 -7.50
C LEU A 249 -19.91 13.97 -8.06
N ASP A 250 -20.95 13.13 -8.08
CA ASP A 250 -22.32 13.50 -8.46
C ASP A 250 -23.07 14.26 -7.36
N GLY A 251 -22.44 14.52 -6.20
CA GLY A 251 -23.09 15.19 -5.07
C GLY A 251 -24.18 14.33 -4.41
N LYS A 252 -24.14 13.01 -4.55
CA LYS A 252 -25.10 12.05 -3.97
C LYS A 252 -24.62 11.46 -2.64
N VAL A 253 -23.39 11.77 -2.24
CA VAL A 253 -22.78 11.35 -0.97
C VAL A 253 -22.02 12.55 -0.39
N PRO A 254 -22.33 13.01 0.82
CA PRO A 254 -21.69 14.18 1.41
C PRO A 254 -20.29 13.92 1.96
N PHE A 255 -19.98 12.67 2.38
CA PHE A 255 -18.72 12.27 2.99
C PHE A 255 -18.16 11.06 2.28
N ALA A 256 -16.84 11.05 1.98
CA ALA A 256 -16.15 9.89 1.42
C ALA A 256 -14.80 9.68 2.11
N ILE A 257 -14.43 8.42 2.32
CA ILE A 257 -13.07 8.06 2.71
C ILE A 257 -12.32 7.73 1.44
N ILE A 258 -11.22 8.43 1.18
CA ILE A 258 -10.38 8.26 -0.01
C ILE A 258 -8.93 8.00 0.38
N GLY A 259 -8.19 7.33 -0.50
CA GLY A 259 -6.75 7.19 -0.38
C GLY A 259 -6.00 8.40 -0.93
N ASN A 260 -4.80 8.64 -0.42
CA ASN A 260 -3.95 9.72 -0.94
C ASN A 260 -3.59 9.54 -2.43
N TRP A 261 -3.65 8.30 -2.96
CA TRP A 261 -3.44 7.98 -4.38
C TRP A 261 -4.63 8.36 -5.29
N GLU A 262 -5.80 8.65 -4.72
CA GLU A 262 -6.99 9.04 -5.46
C GLU A 262 -7.17 10.56 -5.53
N TRP A 263 -6.43 11.32 -4.71
CA TRP A 263 -6.63 12.76 -4.55
C TRP A 263 -6.61 13.53 -5.87
N SER A 264 -5.64 13.21 -6.75
CA SER A 264 -5.49 13.88 -8.05
C SER A 264 -6.75 13.77 -8.92
N ASP A 265 -7.47 12.66 -8.83
CA ASP A 265 -8.69 12.43 -9.62
C ASP A 265 -9.83 13.33 -9.18
N TYR A 266 -9.93 13.59 -7.87
CA TYR A 266 -10.94 14.51 -7.32
C TYR A 266 -10.61 15.97 -7.63
N VAL A 267 -9.33 16.36 -7.50
CA VAL A 267 -8.85 17.70 -7.81
C VAL A 267 -9.00 18.01 -9.31
N ALA A 268 -8.70 17.08 -10.19
CA ALA A 268 -8.81 17.23 -11.63
C ALA A 268 -10.28 17.51 -12.08
N LYS A 269 -11.27 17.13 -11.26
CA LYS A 269 -12.68 17.45 -11.50
C LYS A 269 -13.09 18.85 -10.99
N GLY A 270 -12.17 19.61 -10.38
CA GLY A 270 -12.48 20.92 -9.78
C GLY A 270 -13.48 20.85 -8.63
N PHE A 271 -13.53 19.76 -7.91
CA PHE A 271 -14.56 19.48 -6.93
C PHE A 271 -14.32 20.24 -5.62
N ALA A 272 -15.35 20.93 -5.12
CA ALA A 272 -15.29 21.66 -3.86
C ALA A 272 -15.34 20.70 -2.66
N MET A 273 -14.18 20.48 -2.00
CA MET A 273 -14.04 19.53 -0.90
C MET A 273 -12.98 19.98 0.11
N ASN A 274 -13.13 19.50 1.34
CA ASN A 274 -12.10 19.64 2.37
C ASN A 274 -11.77 18.27 2.98
N LEU A 275 -10.53 18.16 3.47
CA LEU A 275 -10.01 16.99 4.18
C LEU A 275 -10.27 17.09 5.68
N MET A 276 -10.59 15.96 6.32
CA MET A 276 -10.67 15.84 7.77
C MET A 276 -10.48 14.38 8.21
N PRO A 277 -10.12 14.10 9.47
CA PRO A 277 -10.23 12.75 10.01
C PRO A 277 -11.70 12.35 10.17
N VAL A 278 -12.02 11.05 10.20
CA VAL A 278 -13.37 10.57 10.52
C VAL A 278 -13.70 10.94 11.96
N PRO A 279 -14.73 11.77 12.24
CA PRO A 279 -15.07 12.13 13.60
C PRO A 279 -15.50 10.91 14.41
N GLY A 280 -15.05 10.82 15.66
CA GLY A 280 -15.51 9.78 16.57
C GLY A 280 -16.89 10.06 17.16
N VAL A 281 -17.38 9.12 17.94
CA VAL A 281 -18.65 9.32 18.72
C VAL A 281 -18.51 10.43 19.77
N VAL A 282 -17.29 10.72 20.21
CA VAL A 282 -16.96 11.82 21.12
C VAL A 282 -16.17 12.86 20.34
N ALA A 283 -16.53 14.13 20.46
CA ALA A 283 -15.81 15.24 19.84
C ALA A 283 -14.33 15.23 20.21
N ASN A 284 -13.47 15.60 19.26
CA ASN A 284 -12.00 15.61 19.40
C ASN A 284 -11.35 14.22 19.65
N LYS A 285 -12.08 13.13 19.41
CA LYS A 285 -11.57 11.75 19.42
C LYS A 285 -11.86 11.10 18.08
N PRO A 286 -11.12 11.45 17.03
CA PRO A 286 -11.35 10.90 15.69
C PRO A 286 -11.04 9.41 15.63
N GLY A 287 -11.67 8.74 14.69
CA GLY A 287 -11.33 7.36 14.35
C GLY A 287 -9.93 7.27 13.77
N LYS A 288 -9.17 6.30 14.23
CA LYS A 288 -7.81 6.03 13.74
C LYS A 288 -7.88 5.36 12.37
N MET A 289 -7.04 5.79 11.46
CA MET A 289 -6.81 5.14 10.18
C MET A 289 -5.50 4.34 10.21
N PHE A 290 -5.36 3.35 9.36
CA PHE A 290 -4.05 2.74 9.19
C PHE A 290 -3.10 3.72 8.55
N GLY A 291 -1.93 3.90 9.19
CA GLY A 291 -0.75 4.50 8.58
C GLY A 291 0.19 3.39 8.15
N SER A 292 0.64 3.41 6.91
CA SER A 292 1.54 2.41 6.37
C SER A 292 2.56 3.03 5.43
N VAL A 293 3.61 2.27 5.15
CA VAL A 293 4.53 2.57 4.05
C VAL A 293 4.45 1.48 3.00
N SER A 294 4.59 1.87 1.74
CA SER A 294 5.02 0.91 0.73
C SER A 294 6.52 0.86 0.72
N GLY A 295 7.06 -0.34 0.62
CA GLY A 295 8.49 -0.59 0.52
C GLY A 295 8.89 -1.09 -0.85
N ALA A 296 10.10 -0.72 -1.28
CA ALA A 296 10.83 -1.49 -2.27
C ALA A 296 11.51 -2.64 -1.52
N LEU A 297 10.95 -3.84 -1.62
CA LEU A 297 11.36 -5.01 -0.85
C LEU A 297 12.32 -5.85 -1.66
N LEU A 298 13.48 -6.18 -1.09
CA LEU A 298 14.44 -7.10 -1.72
C LEU A 298 13.90 -8.52 -1.64
N THR A 299 13.97 -9.26 -2.74
CA THR A 299 13.59 -10.67 -2.75
C THR A 299 14.80 -11.59 -2.73
N THR A 300 14.60 -12.85 -2.35
CA THR A 300 15.65 -13.89 -2.44
C THR A 300 15.93 -14.28 -3.90
N TYR A 301 15.04 -13.94 -4.82
CA TYR A 301 15.20 -14.22 -6.25
C TYR A 301 16.35 -13.42 -6.87
N ALA A 302 16.65 -12.20 -6.40
CA ALA A 302 17.77 -11.40 -6.84
C ALA A 302 19.11 -12.13 -6.75
N ALA A 303 19.33 -12.91 -5.67
CA ALA A 303 20.53 -13.75 -5.54
C ALA A 303 20.50 -14.95 -6.49
N LYS A 304 19.31 -15.52 -6.77
CA LYS A 304 19.16 -16.63 -7.71
C LYS A 304 19.42 -16.21 -9.17
N HIS A 305 19.04 -14.97 -9.50
CA HIS A 305 19.29 -14.38 -10.81
C HIS A 305 20.70 -13.81 -10.96
N GLY A 306 21.53 -13.78 -9.89
CA GLY A 306 22.88 -13.23 -9.91
C GLY A 306 22.96 -11.71 -9.84
N VAL A 307 21.83 -11.00 -9.60
CA VAL A 307 21.74 -9.53 -9.65
C VAL A 307 21.56 -8.86 -8.28
N GLU A 308 21.79 -9.59 -7.20
CA GLU A 308 21.56 -9.09 -5.83
C GLU A 308 22.31 -7.79 -5.53
N ALA A 309 23.56 -7.66 -6.00
CA ALA A 309 24.37 -6.46 -5.81
C ALA A 309 23.74 -5.24 -6.51
N GLY A 310 23.30 -5.44 -7.76
CA GLY A 310 22.58 -4.42 -8.53
C GLY A 310 21.25 -4.04 -7.89
N ALA A 311 20.46 -5.02 -7.44
CA ALA A 311 19.19 -4.78 -6.75
C ALA A 311 19.39 -3.97 -5.45
N LYS A 312 20.38 -4.30 -4.63
CA LYS A 312 20.75 -3.52 -3.42
C LYS A 312 21.20 -2.10 -3.76
N SER A 313 21.93 -1.92 -4.86
CA SER A 313 22.33 -0.59 -5.35
C SER A 313 21.12 0.22 -5.80
N LEU A 314 20.16 -0.39 -6.49
CA LEU A 314 18.91 0.27 -6.89
C LEU A 314 18.06 0.69 -5.67
N LEU A 315 18.00 -0.17 -4.65
CA LEU A 315 17.32 0.14 -3.39
C LEU A 315 17.91 1.39 -2.71
N THR A 316 19.23 1.57 -2.75
CA THR A 316 19.88 2.70 -2.06
C THR A 316 19.99 3.96 -2.93
N ASN A 317 20.28 3.81 -4.23
CA ASN A 317 20.55 4.93 -5.12
C ASN A 317 19.29 5.59 -5.67
N PHE A 318 18.21 4.81 -5.84
CA PHE A 318 16.92 5.31 -6.31
C PHE A 318 15.90 5.33 -5.17
N PHE A 319 15.43 4.17 -4.72
CA PHE A 319 14.34 4.08 -3.75
C PHE A 319 14.67 4.71 -2.39
N GLY A 320 15.91 4.65 -1.92
CA GLY A 320 16.38 5.20 -0.64
C GLY A 320 17.01 6.59 -0.73
N SER A 321 16.96 7.25 -1.89
CA SER A 321 17.56 8.56 -2.08
C SER A 321 16.52 9.66 -2.20
N THR A 322 16.86 10.87 -1.75
CA THR A 322 16.03 12.07 -1.93
C THR A 322 15.72 12.30 -3.41
N ALA A 323 16.74 12.25 -4.27
CA ALA A 323 16.58 12.50 -5.71
C ALA A 323 15.64 11.48 -6.38
N GLY A 324 15.78 10.20 -6.04
CA GLY A 324 14.94 9.14 -6.61
C GLY A 324 13.49 9.26 -6.15
N GLN A 325 13.25 9.50 -4.85
CA GLN A 325 11.89 9.66 -4.35
C GLN A 325 11.23 10.97 -4.83
N VAL A 326 11.96 12.06 -4.97
CA VAL A 326 11.45 13.29 -5.60
C VAL A 326 11.04 13.05 -7.05
N LEU A 327 11.86 12.33 -7.83
CA LEU A 327 11.52 11.99 -9.21
C LEU A 327 10.29 11.08 -9.28
N TYR A 328 10.24 10.05 -8.42
CA TYR A 328 9.14 9.10 -8.42
C TYR A 328 7.82 9.77 -8.05
N GLN A 329 7.80 10.57 -6.99
CA GLN A 329 6.59 11.23 -6.52
C GLN A 329 6.01 12.26 -7.51
N LYS A 330 6.81 12.85 -8.41
CA LYS A 330 6.30 13.72 -9.49
C LYS A 330 5.30 13.02 -10.40
N TYR A 331 5.44 11.72 -10.56
CA TYR A 331 4.55 10.90 -11.38
C TYR A 331 3.51 10.17 -10.54
N GLU A 332 3.88 9.72 -9.35
CA GLU A 332 3.03 8.88 -8.51
C GLU A 332 2.03 9.69 -7.66
N GLY A 333 2.41 10.86 -7.23
CA GLY A 333 1.54 11.74 -6.44
C GLY A 333 1.36 11.35 -4.97
N ARG A 334 1.90 10.22 -4.51
CA ARG A 334 1.89 9.84 -3.09
C ARG A 334 2.98 10.60 -2.31
N PRO A 335 2.77 10.90 -1.01
CA PRO A 335 3.82 11.48 -0.18
C PRO A 335 5.05 10.57 -0.13
N PRO A 336 6.26 11.07 -0.41
CA PRO A 336 7.47 10.28 -0.28
C PRO A 336 7.78 9.95 1.18
N ALA A 337 8.39 8.79 1.43
CA ALA A 337 8.78 8.36 2.77
C ALA A 337 10.09 8.99 3.24
N GLU A 338 11.01 9.33 2.31
CA GLU A 338 12.31 9.95 2.62
C GLU A 338 12.11 11.40 3.07
N LYS A 339 12.71 11.77 4.21
CA LYS A 339 12.50 13.07 4.87
C LYS A 339 12.85 14.28 3.99
N GLY A 340 13.95 14.22 3.25
CA GLY A 340 14.35 15.30 2.35
C GLY A 340 13.39 15.44 1.18
N ALA A 341 12.97 14.31 0.61
CA ALA A 341 11.97 14.29 -0.46
C ALA A 341 10.60 14.80 0.01
N ALA A 342 10.20 14.47 1.24
CA ALA A 342 8.94 14.95 1.82
C ALA A 342 8.90 16.49 2.01
N LEU A 343 10.08 17.12 2.15
CA LEU A 343 10.21 18.57 2.26
C LEU A 343 10.41 19.26 0.90
N ASP A 344 10.55 18.49 -0.19
CA ASP A 344 10.75 19.06 -1.52
C ASP A 344 9.57 19.94 -1.95
N ALA A 345 9.86 21.03 -2.64
CA ALA A 345 8.83 21.98 -3.10
C ALA A 345 7.81 21.37 -4.08
N THR A 346 8.15 20.22 -4.71
CA THR A 346 7.25 19.52 -5.61
C THR A 346 6.20 18.66 -4.90
N VAL A 347 6.35 18.43 -3.57
CA VAL A 347 5.30 17.79 -2.76
C VAL A 347 4.16 18.79 -2.60
N THR A 348 2.98 18.44 -3.09
CA THR A 348 1.81 19.32 -3.09
C THR A 348 1.26 19.55 -1.68
N GLU A 349 0.53 20.65 -1.50
CA GLU A 349 -0.17 20.94 -0.24
C GLU A 349 -1.17 19.80 0.13
N ALA A 350 -1.81 19.22 -0.87
CA ALA A 350 -2.71 18.09 -0.67
C ALA A 350 -2.00 16.84 -0.14
N GLN A 351 -0.85 16.50 -0.69
CA GLN A 351 -0.03 15.39 -0.18
C GLN A 351 0.38 15.64 1.28
N ARG A 352 0.75 16.88 1.63
CA ARG A 352 1.01 17.28 3.02
C ARG A 352 -0.24 17.22 3.88
N GLY A 353 -1.40 17.61 3.36
CA GLY A 353 -2.70 17.57 4.06
C GLY A 353 -3.10 16.13 4.43
N PHE A 354 -2.91 15.16 3.52
CA PHE A 354 -3.11 13.74 3.84
C PHE A 354 -2.16 13.27 4.96
N GLY A 355 -0.89 13.65 4.90
CA GLY A 355 0.09 13.35 5.95
C GLY A 355 -0.30 13.95 7.30
N ALA A 356 -0.80 15.17 7.33
CA ALA A 356 -1.28 15.83 8.54
C ALA A 356 -2.53 15.13 9.11
N ALA A 357 -3.50 14.75 8.27
CA ALA A 357 -4.67 13.99 8.69
C ALA A 357 -4.29 12.62 9.29
N ALA A 358 -3.32 11.93 8.70
CA ALA A 358 -2.77 10.69 9.25
C ALA A 358 -2.09 10.89 10.60
N SER A 359 -1.32 11.98 10.78
CA SER A 359 -0.61 12.24 12.03
C SER A 359 -1.52 12.54 13.22
N LEU A 360 -2.73 13.06 12.96
CA LEU A 360 -3.74 13.30 13.99
C LEU A 360 -4.36 12.02 14.54
N SER A 361 -4.36 10.93 13.78
CA SER A 361 -5.14 9.75 14.11
C SER A 361 -4.65 8.53 13.30
N SER A 362 -3.44 8.04 13.56
CA SER A 362 -2.94 6.84 12.90
C SER A 362 -2.82 5.63 13.83
N LEU A 363 -3.04 4.45 13.25
CA LEU A 363 -2.74 3.16 13.83
C LEU A 363 -1.70 2.49 12.92
N PRO A 364 -0.52 2.07 13.41
CA PRO A 364 0.46 1.36 12.59
C PRO A 364 -0.16 0.11 11.94
N GLN A 365 0.15 -0.17 10.68
CA GLN A 365 -0.31 -1.38 10.00
C GLN A 365 0.63 -2.54 10.30
N ILE A 366 0.39 -3.26 11.40
CA ILE A 366 1.25 -4.36 11.86
C ILE A 366 0.82 -5.67 11.22
N GLY A 367 1.52 -6.10 10.17
CA GLY A 367 1.20 -7.30 9.41
C GLY A 367 1.19 -8.59 10.25
N ALA A 368 2.04 -8.69 11.27
CA ALA A 368 2.05 -9.82 12.20
C ALA A 368 0.69 -10.05 12.90
N PHE A 369 -0.11 -8.99 13.09
CA PHE A 369 -1.45 -9.08 13.68
C PHE A 369 -2.53 -9.20 12.62
N LEU A 370 -2.44 -8.35 11.59
CA LEU A 370 -3.51 -8.20 10.60
C LEU A 370 -3.61 -9.39 9.65
N ASN A 371 -2.47 -10.05 9.34
CA ASN A 371 -2.41 -11.26 8.53
C ASN A 371 -2.53 -12.55 9.36
N ASN A 372 -2.59 -12.46 10.69
CA ASN A 372 -2.73 -13.63 11.55
C ASN A 372 -4.17 -14.15 11.52
N ASN A 373 -4.34 -15.46 11.55
CA ASN A 373 -5.64 -16.13 11.51
C ASN A 373 -5.94 -17.01 12.74
N ALA A 374 -5.22 -16.85 13.82
CA ALA A 374 -5.41 -17.62 15.05
C ALA A 374 -6.83 -17.48 15.63
N GLY A 375 -7.51 -16.38 15.33
CA GLY A 375 -8.91 -16.16 15.67
C GLY A 375 -9.92 -16.75 14.68
N GLY A 376 -9.47 -17.46 13.65
CA GLY A 376 -10.31 -18.09 12.62
C GLY A 376 -10.36 -17.32 11.29
N ALA A 377 -9.98 -16.04 11.28
CA ALA A 377 -9.86 -15.24 10.07
C ALA A 377 -8.87 -14.06 10.29
N PRO A 378 -8.11 -13.64 9.27
CA PRO A 378 -7.30 -12.42 9.36
C PRO A 378 -8.20 -11.18 9.44
N TYR A 379 -7.59 -10.03 9.76
CA TYR A 379 -8.28 -8.74 9.79
C TYR A 379 -8.97 -8.45 8.44
N TRP A 380 -8.29 -8.69 7.34
CA TRP A 380 -8.71 -8.36 5.98
C TRP A 380 -10.01 -9.05 5.56
N ASP A 381 -10.28 -10.24 6.10
CA ASP A 381 -11.50 -11.00 5.87
C ASP A 381 -12.56 -10.71 6.92
N SER A 382 -12.18 -10.63 8.20
CA SER A 382 -13.11 -10.48 9.31
C SER A 382 -13.76 -9.10 9.37
N ALA A 383 -13.05 -8.03 8.97
CA ALA A 383 -13.57 -6.68 8.97
C ALA A 383 -14.72 -6.48 7.96
N PRO A 384 -14.58 -6.77 6.65
CA PRO A 384 -15.69 -6.65 5.71
C PRO A 384 -16.82 -7.64 6.00
N ALA A 385 -16.51 -8.85 6.50
CA ALA A 385 -17.53 -9.81 6.91
C ALA A 385 -18.43 -9.29 8.03
N TYR A 386 -17.88 -8.51 8.98
CA TYR A 386 -18.68 -7.84 10.00
C TYR A 386 -19.69 -6.87 9.39
N TRP A 387 -19.27 -6.01 8.46
CA TRP A 387 -20.17 -5.06 7.81
C TRP A 387 -21.27 -5.77 7.03
N THR A 388 -20.95 -6.82 6.29
CA THR A 388 -21.94 -7.63 5.59
C THR A 388 -22.94 -8.24 6.56
N ALA A 389 -22.47 -8.88 7.65
CA ALA A 389 -23.32 -9.50 8.64
C ALA A 389 -24.31 -8.52 9.26
N VAL A 390 -23.89 -7.28 9.55
CA VAL A 390 -24.71 -6.30 10.27
C VAL A 390 -25.56 -5.46 9.31
N LEU A 391 -24.98 -4.94 8.21
CA LEU A 391 -25.66 -3.98 7.34
C LEU A 391 -26.52 -4.66 6.27
N VAL A 392 -26.18 -5.89 5.87
CA VAL A 392 -26.90 -6.66 4.83
C VAL A 392 -27.76 -7.76 5.47
N ASP A 393 -27.14 -8.64 6.25
CA ASP A 393 -27.83 -9.82 6.80
C ASP A 393 -28.71 -9.48 8.02
N GLY A 394 -28.61 -8.25 8.58
CA GLY A 394 -29.40 -7.80 9.73
C GLY A 394 -29.08 -8.54 11.04
N LYS A 395 -27.86 -9.10 11.16
CA LYS A 395 -27.41 -9.77 12.39
C LYS A 395 -27.20 -8.76 13.52
N ASP A 396 -27.26 -9.23 14.75
CA ASP A 396 -27.11 -8.39 15.94
C ASP A 396 -25.68 -7.80 16.03
N PRO A 397 -25.52 -6.46 15.97
CA PRO A 397 -24.19 -5.83 15.93
C PRO A 397 -23.39 -6.04 17.22
N VAL A 398 -24.05 -6.26 18.37
CA VAL A 398 -23.36 -6.54 19.63
C VAL A 398 -22.80 -7.96 19.62
N LYS A 399 -23.60 -8.94 19.19
CA LYS A 399 -23.14 -10.32 19.06
C LYS A 399 -21.99 -10.46 18.08
N GLU A 400 -22.14 -9.86 16.90
CA GLU A 400 -21.07 -9.88 15.87
C GLU A 400 -19.85 -9.06 16.30
N GLY A 401 -20.03 -7.92 16.99
CA GLY A 401 -18.94 -7.12 17.57
C GLY A 401 -18.11 -7.89 18.62
N ASN A 402 -18.77 -8.67 19.48
CA ASN A 402 -18.07 -9.51 20.44
C ASN A 402 -17.28 -10.65 19.77
N LYS A 403 -17.81 -11.25 18.69
CA LYS A 403 -17.06 -12.23 17.88
C LYS A 403 -15.83 -11.60 17.23
N LEU A 404 -16.01 -10.44 16.60
CA LEU A 404 -14.92 -9.71 15.97
C LEU A 404 -13.81 -9.35 16.96
N ALA A 405 -14.18 -8.87 18.15
CA ALA A 405 -13.23 -8.57 19.23
C ALA A 405 -12.43 -9.80 19.67
N ALA A 406 -13.07 -10.98 19.73
CA ALA A 406 -12.40 -12.23 20.04
C ALA A 406 -11.39 -12.64 18.95
N ILE A 407 -11.76 -12.51 17.67
CA ILE A 407 -10.90 -12.79 16.52
C ILE A 407 -9.65 -11.90 16.58
N TRP A 408 -9.82 -10.57 16.67
CA TRP A 408 -8.71 -9.63 16.64
C TRP A 408 -7.79 -9.77 17.86
N ARG A 409 -8.34 -10.09 19.03
CA ARG A 409 -7.54 -10.41 20.23
C ARG A 409 -6.66 -11.65 20.01
N ALA A 410 -7.22 -12.72 19.46
CA ALA A 410 -6.48 -13.96 19.22
C ALA A 410 -5.35 -13.72 18.20
N ASN A 411 -5.64 -12.99 17.13
CA ASN A 411 -4.66 -12.63 16.10
C ASN A 411 -3.52 -11.78 16.66
N THR A 412 -3.82 -10.76 17.48
CA THR A 412 -2.81 -9.92 18.12
C THR A 412 -1.95 -10.72 19.10
N SER A 413 -2.58 -11.60 19.90
CA SER A 413 -1.85 -12.46 20.84
C SER A 413 -0.90 -13.41 20.15
N ALA A 414 -1.34 -14.07 19.09
CA ALA A 414 -0.52 -15.01 18.33
C ALA A 414 0.58 -14.29 17.52
N GLY A 415 0.27 -13.14 16.94
CA GLY A 415 1.21 -12.36 16.15
C GLY A 415 2.37 -11.76 16.94
N LYS A 416 2.30 -11.76 18.28
CA LYS A 416 3.40 -11.32 19.14
C LYS A 416 4.71 -12.07 18.84
N ALA A 417 4.63 -13.35 18.51
CA ALA A 417 5.80 -14.18 18.21
C ALA A 417 6.48 -13.81 16.86
N ASP A 418 5.79 -13.04 16.02
CA ASP A 418 6.25 -12.63 14.68
C ASP A 418 6.71 -11.15 14.65
N LEU A 419 6.82 -10.47 15.80
CA LEU A 419 7.46 -9.16 15.96
C LEU A 419 8.94 -9.32 16.35
#